data_3f93d7d2b0993c2122be8d95081f90be
#
_entry.id   3f93d7d2b0993c2122be8d95081f90be
#
_cell.length_a   1.000
_cell.length_b   1.000
_cell.length_c   1.000
_cell.angle_alpha   90.00
_cell.angle_beta   90.00
_cell.angle_gamma   90.00
#
_symmetry.space_group_name_H-M   'P 1'
#
loop_
_entity.id
_entity.type
_entity.pdbx_description
1 polymer ?
#
loop_
_entity_poly.entity_id
_entity_poly.type
_entity_poly.pdbx_seq_one_letter_code
_entity_poly.pdbx_strand_id
1 'polypeptide(L)'
;MVVVVVVVVEVVVVVDEVVVVVVATVVEDTGVVEDSSAEHAAMVSEAARLAMTTRRGRTVIMAVSTLGAGRFDVIAFDADDTLWHSEDGFNAAEQSFVDLVRPFVSEGIDPMATLTATERANLPTYGYGVKAFGLSMLEAAISVTGGAVSTDVLEKLIVTIRDLLLAPVRLLPGVAEVIVDVARDHRVAIITKGDLVHQTRKVATSGLEHLFDHVEIVLEKDVETYRRVLRELDVEPHRFCMVGNSVKSDILPVLELGGHAIHVPYHVLWELEKAPHPTDHEGFTEVSDISEVPVAVREPVQ
;
A
#
# COMPACT_ATOMS: atom_id res chain seq x y z
N MET A 1 -29.74 -25.21 19.50
CA MET A 1 -28.57 -25.49 20.36
C MET A 1 -27.42 -25.59 19.37
N VAL A 2 -26.59 -24.61 19.30
CA VAL A 2 -25.41 -24.60 18.39
C VAL A 2 -24.34 -25.40 19.12
N VAL A 3 -23.84 -26.47 18.50
CA VAL A 3 -22.70 -27.25 19.02
C VAL A 3 -21.49 -26.79 18.20
N VAL A 4 -20.60 -26.06 18.83
CA VAL A 4 -19.29 -25.71 18.24
C VAL A 4 -18.33 -26.85 18.58
N VAL A 5 -17.86 -27.58 17.59
CA VAL A 5 -16.79 -28.58 17.76
C VAL A 5 -15.47 -27.90 17.36
N VAL A 6 -14.62 -27.64 18.34
CA VAL A 6 -13.26 -27.15 18.11
C VAL A 6 -12.34 -28.36 18.02
N VAL A 7 -11.79 -28.64 16.85
CA VAL A 7 -10.73 -29.63 16.68
C VAL A 7 -9.40 -28.89 16.66
N VAL A 8 -8.61 -29.03 17.72
CA VAL A 8 -7.24 -28.52 17.78
C VAL A 8 -6.32 -29.62 17.30
N VAL A 9 -5.65 -29.41 16.18
CA VAL A 9 -4.58 -30.31 15.69
C VAL A 9 -3.24 -29.65 15.98
N GLU A 10 -2.50 -30.21 16.94
CA GLU A 10 -1.15 -29.76 17.26
C GLU A 10 -0.15 -30.60 16.45
N VAL A 11 0.59 -30.00 15.55
CA VAL A 11 1.67 -30.63 14.79
C VAL A 11 2.99 -30.04 15.22
N VAL A 12 3.82 -30.83 15.87
CA VAL A 12 5.19 -30.45 16.27
C VAL A 12 6.14 -30.95 15.18
N VAL A 13 6.80 -30.00 14.50
CA VAL A 13 7.84 -30.31 13.51
C VAL A 13 9.17 -29.80 14.04
N VAL A 14 10.14 -30.70 14.15
CA VAL A 14 11.52 -30.36 14.54
C VAL A 14 12.41 -30.40 13.30
N VAL A 15 12.97 -29.25 12.94
CA VAL A 15 13.94 -29.13 11.84
C VAL A 15 15.13 -28.31 12.37
N ASP A 16 16.32 -28.89 12.36
CA ASP A 16 17.59 -28.24 12.74
C ASP A 16 17.52 -27.51 14.09
N GLU A 17 17.13 -28.23 15.15
CA GLU A 17 17.02 -27.68 16.54
C GLU A 17 15.96 -26.59 16.78
N VAL A 18 15.13 -26.25 15.77
CA VAL A 18 14.01 -25.33 15.94
C VAL A 18 12.69 -26.09 16.05
N VAL A 19 12.00 -25.92 17.16
CA VAL A 19 10.65 -26.49 17.38
C VAL A 19 9.61 -25.47 16.90
N VAL A 20 8.91 -25.80 15.81
CA VAL A 20 7.79 -25.00 15.31
C VAL A 20 6.49 -25.70 15.71
N VAL A 21 5.71 -25.06 16.57
CA VAL A 21 4.37 -25.53 16.96
C VAL A 21 3.35 -24.81 16.09
N VAL A 22 2.67 -25.57 15.24
CA VAL A 22 1.57 -25.01 14.42
C VAL A 22 0.25 -25.43 15.05
N VAL A 23 -0.51 -24.48 15.56
CA VAL A 23 -1.85 -24.70 16.09
C VAL A 23 -2.86 -24.32 15.02
N ALA A 24 -3.57 -25.29 14.45
CA ALA A 24 -4.65 -25.05 13.52
C ALA A 24 -5.99 -25.18 14.28
N THR A 25 -6.79 -24.11 14.30
CA THR A 25 -8.13 -24.13 14.87
C THR A 25 -9.15 -24.18 13.73
N VAL A 26 -9.89 -25.28 13.63
CA VAL A 26 -11.01 -25.38 12.68
C VAL A 26 -12.30 -25.09 13.45
N VAL A 27 -12.99 -24.02 13.07
CA VAL A 27 -14.34 -23.68 13.60
C VAL A 27 -15.34 -24.06 12.51
N GLU A 28 -16.11 -25.13 12.70
CA GLU A 28 -17.24 -25.47 11.84
C GLU A 28 -18.55 -24.98 12.45
N ASP A 29 -19.33 -24.21 11.68
CA ASP A 29 -20.71 -23.87 12.00
C ASP A 29 -21.62 -24.97 11.41
N THR A 30 -22.02 -25.95 12.22
CA THR A 30 -22.92 -27.01 11.77
C THR A 30 -24.35 -26.67 12.10
N GLY A 31 -25.07 -26.11 11.12
CA GLY A 31 -26.51 -26.26 11.06
C GLY A 31 -26.87 -27.76 10.92
N VAL A 32 -27.61 -28.29 11.87
CA VAL A 32 -28.18 -29.63 12.00
C VAL A 32 -27.97 -30.56 10.78
N VAL A 33 -27.07 -31.55 10.90
CA VAL A 33 -27.02 -32.73 10.02
C VAL A 33 -27.01 -33.98 10.91
N GLU A 34 -27.97 -34.85 10.65
CA GLU A 34 -28.01 -36.20 11.19
C GLU A 34 -26.90 -37.05 10.52
N ASP A 35 -26.15 -37.77 11.35
CA ASP A 35 -25.38 -38.99 11.10
C ASP A 35 -24.46 -39.08 9.85
N SER A 36 -23.16 -38.71 10.01
CA SER A 36 -22.09 -39.30 9.17
C SER A 36 -20.70 -39.18 9.79
N SER A 37 -20.41 -40.04 10.77
CA SER A 37 -19.07 -40.17 11.37
C SER A 37 -17.98 -40.71 10.41
N ALA A 38 -18.39 -41.36 9.30
CA ALA A 38 -17.48 -41.95 8.32
C ALA A 38 -17.02 -40.93 7.25
N GLU A 39 -17.88 -40.01 6.82
CA GLU A 39 -17.53 -38.97 5.84
C GLU A 39 -16.62 -37.90 6.45
N HIS A 40 -16.82 -37.55 7.71
CA HIS A 40 -15.96 -36.63 8.45
C HIS A 40 -14.52 -37.13 8.61
N ALA A 41 -14.34 -38.41 8.91
CA ALA A 41 -13.01 -39.03 8.97
C ALA A 41 -12.31 -39.11 7.60
N ALA A 42 -13.08 -39.21 6.52
CA ALA A 42 -12.56 -39.23 5.15
C ALA A 42 -12.08 -37.81 4.71
N MET A 43 -12.82 -36.74 5.02
CA MET A 43 -12.44 -35.36 4.71
C MET A 43 -11.18 -34.91 5.47
N VAL A 44 -11.04 -35.26 6.74
CA VAL A 44 -9.83 -34.95 7.54
C VAL A 44 -8.61 -35.69 7.00
N SER A 45 -8.81 -36.95 6.54
CA SER A 45 -7.75 -37.77 5.92
C SER A 45 -7.31 -37.22 4.55
N GLU A 46 -8.22 -36.65 3.77
CA GLU A 46 -7.92 -36.08 2.45
C GLU A 46 -7.24 -34.71 2.55
N ALA A 47 -7.65 -33.88 3.46
CA ALA A 47 -6.96 -32.61 3.79
C ALA A 47 -5.52 -32.85 4.29
N ALA A 48 -5.32 -33.86 5.13
CA ALA A 48 -3.99 -34.29 5.60
C ALA A 48 -3.12 -34.89 4.48
N ARG A 49 -3.71 -35.50 3.45
CA ARG A 49 -2.98 -36.03 2.29
C ARG A 49 -2.57 -35.00 1.28
N LEU A 50 -3.35 -33.94 1.10
CA LEU A 50 -2.98 -32.80 0.24
C LEU A 50 -1.83 -31.94 0.81
N ALA A 51 -1.61 -31.98 2.13
CA ALA A 51 -0.52 -31.28 2.79
C ALA A 51 0.86 -31.95 2.63
N MET A 52 0.97 -33.15 2.05
CA MET A 52 2.21 -33.93 1.92
C MET A 52 2.61 -34.14 0.45
N THR A 53 2.98 -33.11 -0.28
CA THR A 53 3.66 -33.29 -1.56
C THR A 53 5.12 -32.83 -1.43
N THR A 54 6.02 -33.79 -1.25
CA THR A 54 7.47 -33.53 -1.23
C THR A 54 8.03 -33.52 -2.66
N ARG A 55 8.59 -32.40 -3.06
CA ARG A 55 9.45 -32.32 -4.25
C ARG A 55 10.83 -31.84 -3.83
N ARG A 56 11.84 -32.72 -3.90
CA ARG A 56 13.26 -32.44 -3.68
C ARG A 56 13.64 -31.92 -2.29
N GLY A 57 13.29 -32.62 -1.21
CA GLY A 57 13.87 -32.38 0.11
C GLY A 57 13.53 -30.98 0.73
N ARG A 58 12.52 -30.32 0.23
CA ARG A 58 11.95 -29.13 0.83
C ARG A 58 10.46 -29.34 1.05
N THR A 59 10.06 -29.46 2.30
CA THR A 59 8.65 -29.50 2.69
C THR A 59 8.11 -28.08 2.58
N VAL A 60 7.32 -27.80 1.55
CA VAL A 60 6.53 -26.56 1.48
C VAL A 60 5.24 -26.85 2.23
N ILE A 61 5.12 -26.34 3.43
CA ILE A 61 3.85 -26.31 4.15
C ILE A 61 3.05 -25.17 3.55
N MET A 62 2.11 -25.47 2.66
CA MET A 62 1.07 -24.52 2.32
C MET A 62 0.14 -24.44 3.54
N ALA A 63 0.26 -23.38 4.30
CA ALA A 63 -0.78 -23.00 5.25
C ALA A 63 -2.02 -22.64 4.41
N VAL A 64 -3.00 -23.56 4.34
CA VAL A 64 -4.34 -23.20 3.91
C VAL A 64 -4.94 -22.42 5.08
N SER A 65 -4.71 -21.11 5.10
CA SER A 65 -5.47 -20.22 5.93
C SER A 65 -6.88 -20.19 5.34
N THR A 66 -7.82 -20.88 5.96
CA THR A 66 -9.24 -20.58 5.78
C THR A 66 -9.46 -19.23 6.47
N LEU A 67 -9.10 -18.15 5.76
CA LEU A 67 -9.57 -16.82 6.12
C LEU A 67 -11.09 -16.91 6.24
N GLY A 68 -11.65 -16.44 7.35
CA GLY A 68 -13.07 -16.42 7.57
C GLY A 68 -13.79 -15.80 6.37
N ALA A 69 -15.10 -16.00 6.25
CA ALA A 69 -15.94 -15.45 5.17
C ALA A 69 -16.03 -13.92 5.21
N GLY A 70 -14.89 -13.24 5.34
CA GLY A 70 -14.76 -11.78 5.27
C GLY A 70 -15.16 -11.27 3.88
N ARG A 71 -15.55 -10.03 3.80
CA ARG A 71 -15.92 -9.35 2.54
C ARG A 71 -14.77 -9.32 1.55
N PHE A 72 -13.53 -9.17 2.01
CA PHE A 72 -12.33 -9.03 1.22
C PHE A 72 -11.31 -10.14 1.53
N ASP A 73 -10.58 -10.58 0.52
CA ASP A 73 -9.44 -11.50 0.67
C ASP A 73 -8.13 -10.73 0.89
N VAL A 74 -8.01 -9.57 0.23
CA VAL A 74 -6.84 -8.69 0.31
C VAL A 74 -7.27 -7.26 0.58
N ILE A 75 -6.65 -6.65 1.58
CA ILE A 75 -6.69 -5.21 1.82
C ILE A 75 -5.31 -4.66 1.48
N ALA A 76 -5.24 -3.81 0.45
CA ALA A 76 -4.00 -3.14 0.10
C ALA A 76 -3.99 -1.70 0.62
N PHE A 77 -2.83 -1.24 1.00
CA PHE A 77 -2.60 0.14 1.47
C PHE A 77 -1.65 0.85 0.53
N ASP A 78 -1.97 2.09 0.18
CA ASP A 78 -0.96 3.02 -0.28
C ASP A 78 0.00 3.32 0.87
N ALA A 79 1.16 3.85 0.55
CA ALA A 79 2.21 4.08 1.53
C ALA A 79 2.36 5.56 1.90
N ASP A 80 2.67 6.40 0.92
CA ASP A 80 2.97 7.82 1.12
C ASP A 80 1.67 8.59 1.45
N ASP A 81 1.65 9.28 2.59
CA ASP A 81 0.50 10.03 3.09
C ASP A 81 -0.74 9.16 3.43
N THR A 82 -0.55 7.83 3.46
CA THR A 82 -1.51 6.86 3.97
C THR A 82 -0.95 6.12 5.19
N LEU A 83 0.29 5.62 5.12
CA LEU A 83 0.97 4.95 6.23
C LEU A 83 2.00 5.86 6.93
N TRP A 84 2.63 6.76 6.19
CA TRP A 84 3.65 7.69 6.70
C TRP A 84 3.62 9.02 5.94
N HIS A 85 4.12 10.05 6.60
CA HIS A 85 4.24 11.40 6.03
C HIS A 85 5.23 11.42 4.87
N SER A 86 4.85 12.02 3.76
CA SER A 86 5.67 12.21 2.57
C SER A 86 5.54 13.63 2.00
N GLU A 87 4.33 14.09 1.66
CA GLU A 87 4.07 15.33 0.94
C GLU A 87 4.54 16.57 1.72
N ASP A 88 4.53 16.54 3.04
CA ASP A 88 5.10 17.62 3.87
C ASP A 88 6.58 17.89 3.54
N GLY A 89 7.34 16.83 3.23
CA GLY A 89 8.74 16.93 2.84
C GLY A 89 8.92 17.55 1.46
N PHE A 90 8.08 17.19 0.50
CA PHE A 90 8.08 17.79 -0.83
C PHE A 90 7.71 19.29 -0.76
N ASN A 91 6.67 19.64 -0.02
CA ASN A 91 6.29 21.06 0.19
C ASN A 91 7.42 21.88 0.80
N ALA A 92 8.14 21.34 1.79
CA ALA A 92 9.28 22.05 2.38
C ALA A 92 10.41 22.22 1.35
N ALA A 93 10.65 21.24 0.49
CA ALA A 93 11.65 21.33 -0.57
C ALA A 93 11.24 22.33 -1.66
N GLU A 94 9.97 22.37 -2.04
CA GLU A 94 9.39 23.38 -2.97
C GLU A 94 9.54 24.80 -2.44
N GLN A 95 9.26 25.01 -1.17
CA GLN A 95 9.46 26.32 -0.54
C GLN A 95 10.94 26.70 -0.52
N SER A 96 11.82 25.77 -0.20
CA SER A 96 13.27 25.97 -0.26
C SER A 96 13.73 26.34 -1.69
N PHE A 97 13.20 25.67 -2.71
CA PHE A 97 13.46 26.02 -4.11
C PHE A 97 13.05 27.46 -4.41
N VAL A 98 11.82 27.84 -4.07
CA VAL A 98 11.32 29.21 -4.32
C VAL A 98 12.23 30.24 -3.66
N ASP A 99 12.60 30.03 -2.40
CA ASP A 99 13.44 30.98 -1.64
C ASP A 99 14.85 31.10 -2.23
N LEU A 100 15.43 29.97 -2.66
CA LEU A 100 16.78 29.94 -3.24
C LEU A 100 16.86 30.59 -4.62
N VAL A 101 15.86 30.42 -5.48
CA VAL A 101 15.89 30.98 -6.85
C VAL A 101 15.38 32.43 -6.91
N ARG A 102 14.55 32.86 -5.97
CA ARG A 102 13.89 34.19 -5.95
C ARG A 102 14.83 35.36 -6.25
N PRO A 103 16.06 35.44 -5.70
CA PRO A 103 17.00 36.54 -6.00
C PRO A 103 17.43 36.65 -7.47
N PHE A 104 17.23 35.59 -8.25
CA PHE A 104 17.67 35.49 -9.66
C PHE A 104 16.49 35.56 -10.64
N VAL A 105 15.27 35.62 -10.14
CA VAL A 105 14.03 35.58 -10.94
C VAL A 105 13.53 36.98 -11.22
N SER A 106 13.20 37.26 -12.49
CA SER A 106 12.65 38.53 -12.90
C SER A 106 11.27 38.81 -12.27
N GLU A 107 10.95 40.08 -12.09
CA GLU A 107 9.65 40.50 -11.55
C GLU A 107 8.49 39.96 -12.42
N GLY A 108 7.44 39.48 -11.75
CA GLY A 108 6.24 38.92 -12.40
C GLY A 108 6.33 37.45 -12.78
N ILE A 109 7.49 36.77 -12.59
CA ILE A 109 7.62 35.35 -12.80
C ILE A 109 7.38 34.61 -11.48
N ASP A 110 6.55 33.56 -11.51
CA ASP A 110 6.30 32.67 -10.37
C ASP A 110 7.18 31.42 -10.46
N PRO A 111 8.17 31.25 -9.55
CA PRO A 111 9.02 30.07 -9.52
C PRO A 111 8.25 28.78 -9.25
N MET A 112 7.23 28.80 -8.37
CA MET A 112 6.43 27.63 -8.04
C MET A 112 5.65 27.14 -9.27
N ALA A 113 4.99 28.04 -9.99
CA ALA A 113 4.28 27.70 -11.21
C ALA A 113 5.24 27.10 -12.27
N THR A 114 6.49 27.62 -12.34
CA THR A 114 7.52 27.07 -13.24
C THR A 114 7.93 25.67 -12.82
N LEU A 115 8.15 25.42 -11.54
CA LEU A 115 8.48 24.09 -11.01
C LEU A 115 7.37 23.09 -11.34
N THR A 116 6.13 23.38 -10.97
CA THR A 116 4.96 22.52 -11.24
C THR A 116 4.79 22.20 -12.74
N ALA A 117 5.00 23.21 -13.60
CA ALA A 117 4.94 23.01 -15.05
C ALA A 117 6.07 22.11 -15.56
N THR A 118 7.28 22.24 -14.99
CA THR A 118 8.44 21.40 -15.31
C THR A 118 8.23 19.97 -14.86
N GLU A 119 7.75 19.72 -13.64
CA GLU A 119 7.41 18.40 -13.15
C GLU A 119 6.39 17.70 -14.05
N ARG A 120 5.31 18.42 -14.38
CA ARG A 120 4.26 17.88 -15.28
C ARG A 120 4.83 17.49 -16.65
N ALA A 121 5.72 18.31 -17.22
CA ALA A 121 6.35 18.02 -18.49
C ALA A 121 7.33 16.83 -18.42
N ASN A 122 8.00 16.67 -17.28
CA ASN A 122 9.02 15.64 -17.08
C ASN A 122 8.45 14.29 -16.63
N LEU A 123 7.23 14.26 -16.11
CA LEU A 123 6.59 13.06 -15.56
C LEU A 123 6.64 11.84 -16.53
N PRO A 124 6.36 11.98 -17.84
CA PRO A 124 6.45 10.85 -18.77
C PRO A 124 7.89 10.32 -18.97
N THR A 125 8.91 11.12 -18.65
CA THR A 125 10.32 10.77 -18.87
C THR A 125 11.00 10.30 -17.59
N TYR A 126 10.77 11.00 -16.49
CA TYR A 126 11.46 10.73 -15.23
C TYR A 126 10.64 9.89 -14.25
N GLY A 127 9.32 9.79 -14.47
CA GLY A 127 8.40 9.11 -13.55
C GLY A 127 8.19 9.90 -12.27
N TYR A 128 7.85 9.19 -11.21
CA TYR A 128 7.53 9.73 -9.89
C TYR A 128 8.69 9.60 -8.89
N GLY A 129 8.59 10.36 -7.79
CA GLY A 129 9.46 10.26 -6.63
C GLY A 129 10.56 11.31 -6.59
N VAL A 130 11.31 11.32 -5.49
CA VAL A 130 12.26 12.40 -5.14
C VAL A 130 13.34 12.64 -6.19
N LYS A 131 13.80 11.61 -6.91
CA LYS A 131 14.82 11.81 -7.95
C LYS A 131 14.27 12.53 -9.17
N ALA A 132 13.06 12.17 -9.61
CA ALA A 132 12.36 12.84 -10.71
C ALA A 132 12.02 14.29 -10.35
N PHE A 133 11.50 14.51 -9.15
CA PHE A 133 11.27 15.83 -8.57
C PHE A 133 12.56 16.66 -8.53
N GLY A 134 13.65 16.07 -8.03
CA GLY A 134 14.94 16.76 -7.94
C GLY A 134 15.51 17.19 -9.29
N LEU A 135 15.41 16.35 -10.33
CA LEU A 135 15.81 16.73 -11.68
C LEU A 135 14.93 17.87 -12.19
N SER A 136 13.62 17.79 -12.02
CA SER A 136 12.68 18.85 -12.40
C SER A 136 12.97 20.17 -11.66
N MET A 137 13.32 20.08 -10.38
CA MET A 137 13.73 21.24 -9.58
C MET A 137 14.99 21.93 -10.14
N LEU A 138 16.00 21.17 -10.54
CA LEU A 138 17.22 21.72 -11.14
C LEU A 138 16.94 22.33 -12.51
N GLU A 139 16.14 21.68 -13.35
CA GLU A 139 15.73 22.24 -14.66
C GLU A 139 14.90 23.52 -14.49
N ALA A 140 13.94 23.51 -13.56
CA ALA A 140 13.14 24.69 -13.25
C ALA A 140 14.00 25.86 -12.73
N ALA A 141 15.02 25.58 -11.90
CA ALA A 141 15.93 26.62 -11.42
C ALA A 141 16.71 27.28 -12.57
N ILE A 142 17.22 26.48 -13.49
CA ILE A 142 17.92 27.00 -14.68
C ILE A 142 16.96 27.80 -15.57
N SER A 143 15.76 27.27 -15.81
CA SER A 143 14.77 27.88 -16.69
C SER A 143 14.25 29.20 -16.14
N VAL A 144 13.78 29.22 -14.87
CA VAL A 144 13.12 30.38 -14.25
C VAL A 144 14.07 31.56 -14.05
N THR A 145 15.38 31.27 -13.95
CA THR A 145 16.43 32.30 -13.81
C THR A 145 17.06 32.69 -15.15
N GLY A 146 16.61 32.11 -16.27
CA GLY A 146 17.25 32.32 -17.59
C GLY A 146 18.71 31.90 -17.63
N GLY A 147 19.10 30.90 -16.82
CA GLY A 147 20.48 30.43 -16.69
C GLY A 147 21.36 31.23 -15.75
N ALA A 148 20.81 32.23 -15.04
CA ALA A 148 21.56 33.08 -14.10
C ALA A 148 21.73 32.43 -12.70
N VAL A 149 21.12 31.28 -12.45
CA VAL A 149 21.28 30.54 -11.20
C VAL A 149 22.75 30.20 -10.93
N SER A 150 23.24 30.48 -9.71
CA SER A 150 24.63 30.17 -9.34
C SER A 150 24.81 28.69 -9.03
N THR A 151 26.06 28.20 -9.13
CA THR A 151 26.44 26.86 -8.69
C THR A 151 26.12 26.61 -7.21
N ASP A 152 26.31 27.62 -6.36
CA ASP A 152 25.99 27.54 -4.93
C ASP A 152 24.50 27.25 -4.69
N VAL A 153 23.61 27.82 -5.50
CA VAL A 153 22.15 27.55 -5.41
C VAL A 153 21.86 26.13 -5.87
N LEU A 154 22.45 25.69 -6.99
CA LEU A 154 22.29 24.32 -7.48
C LEU A 154 22.82 23.28 -6.47
N GLU A 155 23.94 23.56 -5.81
CA GLU A 155 24.47 22.69 -4.74
C GLU A 155 23.49 22.59 -3.57
N LYS A 156 22.90 23.72 -3.14
CA LYS A 156 21.89 23.72 -2.07
C LYS A 156 20.63 22.94 -2.46
N LEU A 157 20.16 23.06 -3.70
CA LEU A 157 19.05 22.26 -4.20
C LEU A 157 19.37 20.76 -4.19
N ILE A 158 20.60 20.37 -4.59
CA ILE A 158 21.05 18.97 -4.53
C ILE A 158 21.08 18.47 -3.07
N VAL A 159 21.51 19.32 -2.12
CA VAL A 159 21.47 18.97 -0.69
C VAL A 159 20.02 18.77 -0.24
N THR A 160 19.10 19.67 -0.58
CA THR A 160 17.66 19.55 -0.27
C THR A 160 17.07 18.23 -0.80
N ILE A 161 17.38 17.88 -2.05
CA ILE A 161 16.95 16.61 -2.67
C ILE A 161 17.53 15.41 -1.91
N ARG A 162 18.81 15.46 -1.53
CA ARG A 162 19.47 14.40 -0.79
C ARG A 162 18.87 14.24 0.60
N ASP A 163 18.58 15.33 1.29
CA ASP A 163 17.97 15.32 2.61
C ASP A 163 16.57 14.71 2.56
N LEU A 164 15.79 15.05 1.53
CA LEU A 164 14.47 14.44 1.30
C LEU A 164 14.59 12.93 1.04
N LEU A 165 15.56 12.49 0.22
CA LEU A 165 15.83 11.06 0.00
C LEU A 165 16.25 10.34 1.28
N LEU A 166 16.95 11.00 2.20
CA LEU A 166 17.50 10.41 3.41
C LEU A 166 16.60 10.59 4.64
N ALA A 167 15.50 11.33 4.50
CA ALA A 167 14.56 11.56 5.59
C ALA A 167 14.07 10.24 6.22
N PRO A 168 14.00 10.16 7.56
CA PRO A 168 13.46 8.99 8.23
C PRO A 168 11.96 8.86 7.97
N VAL A 169 11.49 7.63 7.86
CA VAL A 169 10.05 7.35 7.79
C VAL A 169 9.39 7.73 9.11
N ARG A 170 8.33 8.54 9.03
CA ARG A 170 7.50 8.94 10.17
C ARG A 170 6.08 8.44 9.96
N LEU A 171 5.70 7.40 10.69
CA LEU A 171 4.36 6.81 10.59
C LEU A 171 3.29 7.85 10.94
N LEU A 172 2.14 7.74 10.27
CA LEU A 172 0.92 8.41 10.69
C LEU A 172 0.38 7.79 11.99
N PRO A 173 -0.33 8.55 12.81
CA PRO A 173 -0.89 8.05 14.07
C PRO A 173 -1.79 6.83 13.85
N GLY A 174 -1.65 5.79 14.68
CA GLY A 174 -2.52 4.61 14.68
C GLY A 174 -2.26 3.58 13.56
N VAL A 175 -1.35 3.85 12.63
CA VAL A 175 -1.11 2.98 11.46
C VAL A 175 -0.72 1.57 11.87
N ALA A 176 0.22 1.41 12.79
CA ALA A 176 0.71 0.08 13.17
C ALA A 176 -0.40 -0.79 13.77
N GLU A 177 -1.22 -0.19 14.64
CA GLU A 177 -2.37 -0.84 15.28
C GLU A 177 -3.43 -1.25 14.25
N VAL A 178 -3.72 -0.37 13.28
CA VAL A 178 -4.68 -0.63 12.20
C VAL A 178 -4.22 -1.79 11.32
N ILE A 179 -2.95 -1.80 10.87
CA ILE A 179 -2.43 -2.88 10.05
C ILE A 179 -2.48 -4.22 10.81
N VAL A 180 -2.07 -4.24 12.08
CA VAL A 180 -2.14 -5.45 12.93
C VAL A 180 -3.59 -5.93 13.07
N ASP A 181 -4.56 -5.03 13.22
CA ASP A 181 -5.97 -5.41 13.38
C ASP A 181 -6.56 -5.95 12.07
N VAL A 182 -6.28 -5.31 10.92
CA VAL A 182 -6.74 -5.75 9.60
C VAL A 182 -6.10 -7.09 9.21
N ALA A 183 -4.82 -7.28 9.51
CA ALA A 183 -4.06 -8.50 9.20
C ALA A 183 -4.57 -9.77 9.95
N ARG A 184 -5.44 -9.63 10.95
CA ARG A 184 -6.05 -10.80 11.62
C ARG A 184 -7.01 -11.57 10.73
N ASP A 185 -7.71 -10.86 9.86
CA ASP A 185 -8.82 -11.39 9.09
C ASP A 185 -8.58 -11.37 7.58
N HIS A 186 -7.57 -10.63 7.12
CA HIS A 186 -7.29 -10.37 5.71
C HIS A 186 -5.80 -10.50 5.42
N ARG A 187 -5.44 -10.89 4.19
CA ARG A 187 -4.10 -10.66 3.68
C ARG A 187 -3.90 -9.15 3.48
N VAL A 188 -2.74 -8.65 3.86
CA VAL A 188 -2.43 -7.23 3.73
C VAL A 188 -1.29 -6.99 2.76
N ALA A 189 -1.42 -5.95 1.92
CA ALA A 189 -0.42 -5.60 0.92
C ALA A 189 -0.11 -4.10 0.94
N ILE A 190 1.09 -3.73 0.48
CA ILE A 190 1.42 -2.36 0.09
C ILE A 190 1.39 -2.28 -1.43
N ILE A 191 0.71 -1.27 -1.97
CA ILE A 191 0.80 -0.88 -3.38
C ILE A 191 1.15 0.60 -3.42
N THR A 192 2.39 0.91 -3.74
CA THR A 192 2.91 2.28 -3.70
C THR A 192 3.55 2.67 -5.03
N LYS A 193 3.48 3.96 -5.37
CA LYS A 193 4.03 4.54 -6.60
C LYS A 193 5.30 5.33 -6.28
N GLY A 194 6.33 5.24 -7.13
CA GLY A 194 7.52 6.07 -6.99
C GLY A 194 8.84 5.40 -7.39
N ASP A 195 9.94 5.99 -6.96
CA ASP A 195 11.28 5.45 -7.20
C ASP A 195 11.50 4.15 -6.43
N LEU A 196 11.83 3.08 -7.16
CA LEU A 196 11.98 1.74 -6.59
C LEU A 196 12.96 1.71 -5.40
N VAL A 197 14.12 2.33 -5.52
CA VAL A 197 15.15 2.31 -4.47
C VAL A 197 14.67 3.06 -3.23
N HIS A 198 14.02 4.22 -3.44
CA HIS A 198 13.54 5.04 -2.34
C HIS A 198 12.36 4.37 -1.62
N GLN A 199 11.36 3.85 -2.36
CA GLN A 199 10.20 3.18 -1.77
C GLN A 199 10.60 1.89 -1.05
N THR A 200 11.46 1.03 -1.66
CA THR A 200 12.00 -0.16 -0.99
C THR A 200 12.65 0.20 0.35
N ARG A 201 13.46 1.25 0.39
CA ARG A 201 14.11 1.70 1.62
C ARG A 201 13.08 2.20 2.65
N LYS A 202 12.06 2.97 2.24
CA LYS A 202 11.01 3.44 3.16
C LYS A 202 10.27 2.27 3.78
N VAL A 203 9.86 1.29 2.99
CA VAL A 203 9.21 0.07 3.48
C VAL A 203 10.11 -0.66 4.49
N ALA A 204 11.38 -0.93 4.13
CA ALA A 204 12.31 -1.65 5.00
C ALA A 204 12.63 -0.90 6.31
N THR A 205 12.57 0.44 6.31
CA THR A 205 12.87 1.25 7.50
C THR A 205 11.63 1.70 8.27
N SER A 206 10.43 1.43 7.76
CA SER A 206 9.16 1.78 8.41
C SER A 206 8.90 1.02 9.71
N GLY A 207 9.51 -0.16 9.85
CA GLY A 207 9.19 -1.10 10.92
C GLY A 207 7.93 -1.91 10.68
N LEU A 208 7.21 -1.69 9.56
CA LEU A 208 5.94 -2.34 9.23
C LEU A 208 6.08 -3.49 8.21
N GLU A 209 7.23 -3.62 7.53
CA GLU A 209 7.43 -4.57 6.42
C GLU A 209 6.96 -5.98 6.76
N HIS A 210 7.24 -6.44 7.98
CA HIS A 210 6.92 -7.79 8.45
C HIS A 210 5.42 -8.07 8.66
N LEU A 211 4.57 -7.03 8.58
CA LEU A 211 3.12 -7.13 8.71
C LEU A 211 2.43 -7.35 7.35
N PHE A 212 3.14 -7.15 6.25
CA PHE A 212 2.57 -7.23 4.90
C PHE A 212 2.96 -8.54 4.22
N ASP A 213 1.96 -9.19 3.62
CA ASP A 213 2.15 -10.41 2.81
C ASP A 213 2.79 -10.10 1.45
N HIS A 214 2.58 -8.88 0.95
CA HIS A 214 3.06 -8.44 -0.36
C HIS A 214 3.38 -6.95 -0.38
N VAL A 215 4.44 -6.57 -1.10
CA VAL A 215 4.83 -5.18 -1.35
C VAL A 215 5.04 -5.00 -2.84
N GLU A 216 4.24 -4.15 -3.46
CA GLU A 216 4.31 -3.81 -4.87
C GLU A 216 4.67 -2.34 -5.04
N ILE A 217 5.78 -2.07 -5.71
CA ILE A 217 6.22 -0.71 -6.06
C ILE A 217 6.03 -0.55 -7.57
N VAL A 218 5.14 0.37 -7.94
CA VAL A 218 4.72 0.55 -9.33
C VAL A 218 5.15 1.90 -9.91
N LEU A 219 5.24 1.97 -11.23
CA LEU A 219 5.52 3.23 -11.94
C LEU A 219 4.28 4.12 -12.01
N GLU A 220 3.09 3.52 -12.15
CA GLU A 220 1.81 4.22 -12.18
C GLU A 220 0.74 3.34 -11.53
N LYS A 221 -0.25 3.96 -10.91
CA LYS A 221 -1.43 3.32 -10.33
C LYS A 221 -2.64 3.53 -11.25
N ASP A 222 -2.62 2.84 -12.38
CA ASP A 222 -3.70 2.83 -13.35
C ASP A 222 -4.44 1.47 -13.37
N VAL A 223 -5.51 1.40 -14.13
CA VAL A 223 -6.36 0.21 -14.25
C VAL A 223 -5.57 -1.03 -14.68
N GLU A 224 -4.62 -0.88 -15.62
CA GLU A 224 -3.82 -2.00 -16.11
C GLU A 224 -2.83 -2.50 -15.05
N THR A 225 -2.25 -1.59 -14.30
CA THR A 225 -1.37 -1.92 -13.18
C THR A 225 -2.13 -2.68 -12.10
N TYR A 226 -3.29 -2.18 -11.67
CA TYR A 226 -4.11 -2.90 -10.68
C TYR A 226 -4.59 -4.26 -11.21
N ARG A 227 -4.97 -4.37 -12.48
CA ARG A 227 -5.34 -5.66 -13.09
C ARG A 227 -4.19 -6.66 -13.07
N ARG A 228 -2.95 -6.22 -13.28
CA ARG A 228 -1.75 -7.06 -13.14
C ARG A 228 -1.55 -7.49 -11.69
N VAL A 229 -1.57 -6.53 -10.75
CA VAL A 229 -1.35 -6.78 -9.32
C VAL A 229 -2.40 -7.75 -8.75
N LEU A 230 -3.68 -7.57 -9.10
CA LEU A 230 -4.76 -8.48 -8.66
C LEU A 230 -4.53 -9.92 -9.13
N ARG A 231 -4.03 -10.13 -10.37
CA ARG A 231 -3.66 -11.46 -10.86
C ARG A 231 -2.46 -12.05 -10.11
N GLU A 232 -1.46 -11.23 -9.77
CA GLU A 232 -0.29 -11.67 -9.01
C GLU A 232 -0.64 -12.02 -7.57
N LEU A 233 -1.60 -11.31 -6.99
CA LEU A 233 -2.16 -11.60 -5.66
C LEU A 233 -3.17 -12.75 -5.65
N ASP A 234 -3.58 -13.25 -6.80
CA ASP A 234 -4.64 -14.28 -6.95
C ASP A 234 -5.91 -13.86 -6.20
N VAL A 235 -6.44 -12.68 -6.54
CA VAL A 235 -7.63 -12.10 -5.93
C VAL A 235 -8.56 -11.50 -6.99
N GLU A 236 -9.84 -11.82 -6.87
CA GLU A 236 -10.88 -11.22 -7.71
C GLU A 236 -11.14 -9.77 -7.31
N PRO A 237 -11.44 -8.86 -8.27
CA PRO A 237 -11.63 -7.45 -7.97
C PRO A 237 -12.62 -7.17 -6.85
N HIS A 238 -13.77 -7.85 -6.82
CA HIS A 238 -14.80 -7.66 -5.79
C HIS A 238 -14.39 -8.16 -4.39
N ARG A 239 -13.28 -8.90 -4.30
CA ARG A 239 -12.67 -9.40 -3.06
C ARG A 239 -11.44 -8.58 -2.63
N PHE A 240 -11.17 -7.49 -3.35
CA PHE A 240 -10.05 -6.60 -3.11
C PHE A 240 -10.52 -5.23 -2.63
N CYS A 241 -9.84 -4.67 -1.65
CA CYS A 241 -10.04 -3.30 -1.19
C CYS A 241 -8.71 -2.55 -1.16
N MET A 242 -8.68 -1.36 -1.77
CA MET A 242 -7.54 -0.43 -1.69
C MET A 242 -7.83 0.66 -0.69
N VAL A 243 -6.89 0.96 0.18
CA VAL A 243 -6.93 2.05 1.16
C VAL A 243 -5.85 3.07 0.78
N GLY A 244 -6.23 4.31 0.53
CA GLY A 244 -5.25 5.33 0.14
C GLY A 244 -5.77 6.75 0.19
N ASN A 245 -4.86 7.72 0.05
CA ASN A 245 -5.16 9.15 0.11
C ASN A 245 -5.41 9.80 -1.26
N SER A 246 -5.06 9.14 -2.35
CA SER A 246 -5.23 9.70 -3.69
C SER A 246 -6.47 9.13 -4.39
N VAL A 247 -7.48 9.97 -4.59
CA VAL A 247 -8.67 9.59 -5.36
C VAL A 247 -8.29 9.13 -6.76
N LYS A 248 -7.34 9.80 -7.41
CA LYS A 248 -6.90 9.50 -8.76
C LYS A 248 -6.18 8.16 -8.87
N SER A 249 -5.25 7.89 -7.94
CA SER A 249 -4.33 6.75 -8.01
C SER A 249 -4.82 5.53 -7.23
N ASP A 250 -5.48 5.72 -6.08
CA ASP A 250 -5.87 4.62 -5.20
C ASP A 250 -7.33 4.21 -5.38
N ILE A 251 -8.20 5.16 -5.73
CA ILE A 251 -9.63 4.94 -5.70
C ILE A 251 -10.18 4.63 -7.09
N LEU A 252 -10.10 5.57 -8.03
CA LEU A 252 -10.76 5.46 -9.33
C LEU A 252 -10.36 4.21 -10.13
N PRO A 253 -9.07 3.82 -10.25
CA PRO A 253 -8.68 2.65 -11.03
C PRO A 253 -9.19 1.34 -10.43
N VAL A 254 -9.29 1.26 -9.10
CA VAL A 254 -9.79 0.07 -8.40
C VAL A 254 -11.29 -0.08 -8.56
N LEU A 255 -12.04 1.02 -8.45
CA LEU A 255 -13.49 1.03 -8.67
C LEU A 255 -13.84 0.66 -10.12
N GLU A 256 -13.06 1.13 -11.11
CA GLU A 256 -13.25 0.78 -12.52
C GLU A 256 -13.09 -0.74 -12.77
N LEU A 257 -12.26 -1.42 -11.99
CA LEU A 257 -12.12 -2.89 -12.04
C LEU A 257 -13.23 -3.64 -11.33
N GLY A 258 -14.14 -2.96 -10.63
CA GLY A 258 -15.18 -3.57 -9.78
C GLY A 258 -14.67 -3.97 -8.40
N GLY A 259 -13.53 -3.41 -7.96
CA GLY A 259 -13.02 -3.52 -6.60
C GLY A 259 -13.66 -2.53 -5.65
N HIS A 260 -13.16 -2.49 -4.43
CA HIS A 260 -13.56 -1.53 -3.40
C HIS A 260 -12.40 -0.63 -3.03
N ALA A 261 -12.71 0.59 -2.63
CA ALA A 261 -11.70 1.56 -2.25
C ALA A 261 -12.15 2.42 -1.07
N ILE A 262 -11.23 2.61 -0.12
CA ILE A 262 -11.42 3.47 1.06
C ILE A 262 -10.47 4.66 0.93
N HIS A 263 -11.05 5.84 0.82
CA HIS A 263 -10.31 7.08 0.82
C HIS A 263 -10.03 7.55 2.24
N VAL A 264 -8.75 7.72 2.57
CA VAL A 264 -8.26 8.29 3.83
C VAL A 264 -7.64 9.65 3.51
N PRO A 265 -8.33 10.78 3.73
CA PRO A 265 -7.84 12.07 3.31
C PRO A 265 -6.57 12.47 4.08
N TYR A 266 -5.60 13.00 3.35
CA TYR A 266 -4.42 13.64 3.92
C TYR A 266 -4.53 15.16 3.78
N HIS A 267 -3.97 15.93 4.70
CA HIS A 267 -4.13 17.39 4.77
C HIS A 267 -3.49 18.14 3.59
N VAL A 268 -2.58 17.50 2.87
CA VAL A 268 -1.94 18.02 1.64
C VAL A 268 -2.08 17.00 0.53
N LEU A 269 -2.39 17.45 -0.66
CA LEU A 269 -2.47 16.60 -1.84
C LEU A 269 -1.73 17.28 -2.98
N TRP A 270 -0.81 16.53 -3.59
CA TRP A 270 -0.10 16.99 -4.77
C TRP A 270 -1.07 17.37 -5.90
N GLU A 271 -0.81 18.52 -6.53
CA GLU A 271 -1.71 19.09 -7.56
C GLU A 271 -2.06 18.09 -8.69
N LEU A 272 -1.13 17.23 -9.05
CA LEU A 272 -1.30 16.26 -10.14
C LEU A 272 -2.08 15.01 -9.74
N GLU A 273 -2.37 14.83 -8.44
CA GLU A 273 -3.19 13.74 -7.89
C GLU A 273 -4.65 14.13 -7.63
N LYS A 274 -5.02 15.39 -7.87
CA LYS A 274 -6.40 15.84 -7.68
C LYS A 274 -7.36 15.21 -8.68
N ALA A 275 -8.47 14.67 -8.20
CA ALA A 275 -9.57 14.11 -8.98
C ALA A 275 -10.91 14.32 -8.25
N PRO A 276 -12.05 14.31 -8.97
CA PRO A 276 -13.37 14.32 -8.36
C PRO A 276 -13.62 13.06 -7.52
N HIS A 277 -14.24 13.22 -6.34
CA HIS A 277 -14.63 12.09 -5.49
C HIS A 277 -15.81 11.33 -6.10
N PRO A 278 -15.76 9.99 -6.19
CA PRO A 278 -16.83 9.17 -6.75
C PRO A 278 -17.89 8.83 -5.69
N THR A 279 -18.49 9.83 -5.07
CA THR A 279 -19.38 9.71 -3.89
C THR A 279 -20.61 8.83 -4.12
N ASP A 280 -21.04 8.64 -5.36
CA ASP A 280 -22.21 7.82 -5.72
C ASP A 280 -21.85 6.37 -6.07
N HIS A 281 -20.58 5.97 -5.96
CA HIS A 281 -20.13 4.64 -6.33
C HIS A 281 -20.23 3.66 -5.15
N GLU A 282 -20.94 2.53 -5.32
CA GLU A 282 -21.17 1.52 -4.26
C GLU A 282 -19.88 0.94 -3.64
N GLY A 283 -18.78 0.86 -4.41
CA GLY A 283 -17.49 0.37 -3.92
C GLY A 283 -16.65 1.44 -3.21
N PHE A 284 -17.12 2.69 -3.12
CA PHE A 284 -16.39 3.79 -2.52
C PHE A 284 -16.79 4.03 -1.08
N THR A 285 -15.80 4.20 -0.22
CA THR A 285 -15.99 4.64 1.17
C THR A 285 -14.98 5.74 1.48
N GLU A 286 -15.40 6.79 2.17
CA GLU A 286 -14.50 7.81 2.72
C GLU A 286 -14.54 7.74 4.24
N VAL A 287 -13.38 7.80 4.88
CA VAL A 287 -13.21 7.81 6.33
C VAL A 287 -12.50 9.09 6.77
N SER A 288 -12.63 9.47 8.03
CA SER A 288 -11.99 10.68 8.53
C SER A 288 -10.48 10.49 8.76
N ASP A 289 -10.08 9.29 9.17
CA ASP A 289 -8.70 8.90 9.37
C ASP A 289 -8.56 7.36 9.32
N ILE A 290 -7.30 6.89 9.33
CA ILE A 290 -6.99 5.47 9.16
C ILE A 290 -7.56 4.56 10.26
N SER A 291 -7.85 5.08 11.46
CA SER A 291 -8.38 4.29 12.58
C SER A 291 -9.78 3.74 12.32
N GLU A 292 -10.52 4.30 11.37
CA GLU A 292 -11.85 3.84 10.97
C GLU A 292 -11.79 2.67 9.95
N VAL A 293 -10.64 2.45 9.30
CA VAL A 293 -10.48 1.40 8.27
C VAL A 293 -10.86 0.00 8.76
N PRO A 294 -10.47 -0.46 9.98
CA PRO A 294 -10.85 -1.79 10.46
C PRO A 294 -12.36 -2.02 10.55
N VAL A 295 -13.13 -0.98 10.84
CA VAL A 295 -14.60 -1.04 10.85
C VAL A 295 -15.12 -1.04 9.43
N ALA A 296 -14.65 -0.13 8.57
CA ALA A 296 -15.09 0.00 7.19
C ALA A 296 -14.90 -1.28 6.35
N VAL A 297 -13.82 -2.05 6.57
CA VAL A 297 -13.56 -3.30 5.84
C VAL A 297 -14.43 -4.47 6.31
N ARG A 298 -14.99 -4.41 7.54
CA ARG A 298 -15.82 -5.46 8.12
C ARG A 298 -17.33 -5.21 7.95
N GLU A 299 -17.74 -3.95 7.74
CA GLU A 299 -19.13 -3.62 7.54
C GLU A 299 -19.65 -4.04 6.16
N PRO A 300 -20.89 -4.54 6.05
CA PRO A 300 -21.54 -4.74 4.76
C PRO A 300 -21.81 -3.37 4.09
N VAL A 301 -21.77 -3.34 2.75
CA VAL A 301 -22.25 -2.17 1.98
C VAL A 301 -23.73 -1.97 2.30
N GLN A 302 -24.08 -0.78 2.71
CA GLN A 302 -25.49 -0.41 2.93
C GLN A 302 -26.23 -0.24 1.61
#